data_8dde017ed8b664ea9d936c888a10253f
#
_entry.id   8dde017ed8b664ea9d936c888a10253f
#
_cell.length_a   1.000
_cell.length_b   1.000
_cell.length_c   1.000
_cell.angle_alpha   90.00
_cell.angle_beta   90.00
_cell.angle_gamma   90.00
#
_symmetry.space_group_name_H-M   'P 1'
#
loop_
_entity.id
_entity.type
_entity.pdbx_description
1 polymer ?
#
loop_
_entity_poly.entity_id
_entity_poly.type
_entity_poly.pdbx_seq_one_letter_code
_entity_poly.pdbx_strand_id
1 'polypeptide(L)'
;LQDPYYLFLRSVVEKQCFQKGIKVVSVFKKDGTYQLLEDTKLNGIICIGKFTEEEVNQVSAISSNLVFLDSSPNDEIYDGVKTNFKLGVFQALNYFTKMGHEKIGFVGSEKTLNDLKIFSLDDRLKFFYEYMKEKGLYNEQFIIDSEMTYDGGYRSISEYLKNNGSLPTALFASNDAVAVGVIRGLQEAGYEVPKDISIIAFNDTIVSQYTNPPLTSVSVHTEYLGEVAVELMVEKLSNDRRYAKKVIVPSEFVIRGSVKSII
;
A
#
# COMPACT_ATOMS: atom_id res chain seq x y z
N LEU A 1 -12.25 0.70 -5.33
CA LEU A 1 -11.36 -0.32 -5.93
C LEU A 1 -10.75 0.16 -7.24
N GLN A 2 -10.03 1.30 -7.20
CA GLN A 2 -9.33 1.82 -8.39
C GLN A 2 -7.83 1.48 -8.36
N ASP A 3 -7.29 1.00 -7.24
CA ASP A 3 -5.91 0.58 -7.15
C ASP A 3 -5.73 -0.84 -7.73
N PRO A 4 -4.94 -1.02 -8.80
CA PRO A 4 -4.66 -2.31 -9.42
C PRO A 4 -4.12 -3.36 -8.43
N TYR A 5 -3.43 -2.93 -7.38
CA TYR A 5 -2.91 -3.79 -6.33
C TYR A 5 -4.03 -4.61 -5.65
N TYR A 6 -5.10 -3.96 -5.21
CA TYR A 6 -6.21 -4.66 -4.55
C TYR A 6 -7.02 -5.54 -5.49
N LEU A 7 -7.14 -5.16 -6.76
CA LEU A 7 -7.78 -6.01 -7.77
C LEU A 7 -6.97 -7.30 -7.98
N PHE A 8 -5.65 -7.19 -8.08
CA PHE A 8 -4.78 -8.34 -8.24
C PHE A 8 -4.79 -9.21 -6.97
N LEU A 9 -4.66 -8.63 -5.79
CA LEU A 9 -4.69 -9.34 -4.52
C LEU A 9 -6.00 -10.16 -4.35
N ARG A 10 -7.14 -9.58 -4.70
CA ARG A 10 -8.42 -10.29 -4.71
C ARG A 10 -8.40 -11.47 -5.68
N SER A 11 -7.92 -11.26 -6.91
CA SER A 11 -7.86 -12.33 -7.91
C SER A 11 -7.00 -13.51 -7.47
N VAL A 12 -5.93 -13.23 -6.73
CA VAL A 12 -5.08 -14.27 -6.13
C VAL A 12 -5.84 -15.06 -5.06
N VAL A 13 -6.54 -14.37 -4.15
CA VAL A 13 -7.35 -15.04 -3.11
C VAL A 13 -8.43 -15.92 -3.75
N GLU A 14 -9.15 -15.40 -4.76
CA GLU A 14 -10.18 -16.17 -5.49
C GLU A 14 -9.58 -17.42 -6.16
N LYS A 15 -8.41 -17.28 -6.83
CA LYS A 15 -7.68 -18.37 -7.46
C LYS A 15 -7.25 -19.44 -6.45
N GLN A 16 -6.68 -19.04 -5.32
CA GLN A 16 -6.24 -19.95 -4.26
C GLN A 16 -7.42 -20.71 -3.63
N CYS A 17 -8.53 -20.02 -3.38
CA CYS A 17 -9.76 -20.65 -2.91
C CYS A 17 -10.28 -21.68 -3.92
N PHE A 18 -10.34 -21.33 -5.20
CA PHE A 18 -10.77 -22.24 -6.26
C PHE A 18 -9.89 -23.52 -6.31
N GLN A 19 -8.57 -23.38 -6.23
CA GLN A 19 -7.64 -24.52 -6.23
C GLN A 19 -7.85 -25.46 -5.04
N LYS A 20 -8.32 -24.93 -3.90
CA LYS A 20 -8.64 -25.68 -2.69
C LYS A 20 -10.09 -26.18 -2.65
N GLY A 21 -10.89 -25.96 -3.70
CA GLY A 21 -12.29 -26.35 -3.75
C GLY A 21 -13.22 -25.51 -2.84
N ILE A 22 -12.77 -24.31 -2.46
CA ILE A 22 -13.52 -23.39 -1.58
C ILE A 22 -14.40 -22.49 -2.45
N LYS A 23 -15.69 -22.42 -2.09
CA LYS A 23 -16.65 -21.52 -2.74
C LYS A 23 -16.47 -20.10 -2.22
N VAL A 24 -16.32 -19.15 -3.13
CA VAL A 24 -16.09 -17.73 -2.81
C VAL A 24 -17.25 -16.87 -3.27
N VAL A 25 -17.60 -15.89 -2.44
CA VAL A 25 -18.50 -14.79 -2.79
C VAL A 25 -17.75 -13.49 -2.49
N SER A 26 -17.54 -12.67 -3.52
CA SER A 26 -16.92 -11.35 -3.36
C SER A 26 -18.00 -10.32 -3.01
N VAL A 27 -17.83 -9.66 -1.86
CA VAL A 27 -18.75 -8.64 -1.35
C VAL A 27 -18.06 -7.28 -1.35
N PHE A 28 -18.75 -6.28 -1.88
CA PHE A 28 -18.28 -4.90 -1.91
C PHE A 28 -19.18 -4.02 -1.04
N LYS A 29 -18.59 -3.01 -0.45
CA LYS A 29 -19.35 -1.98 0.27
C LYS A 29 -20.25 -1.23 -0.71
N LYS A 30 -21.53 -1.18 -0.40
CA LYS A 30 -22.54 -0.38 -1.11
C LYS A 30 -23.30 0.46 -0.09
N ASP A 31 -23.41 1.75 -0.34
CA ASP A 31 -24.14 2.70 0.53
C ASP A 31 -23.74 2.59 2.02
N GLY A 32 -22.42 2.44 2.27
CA GLY A 32 -21.87 2.36 3.63
C GLY A 32 -21.96 0.98 4.30
N THR A 33 -22.56 -0.04 3.66
CA THR A 33 -22.77 -1.36 4.26
C THR A 33 -22.27 -2.50 3.37
N TYR A 34 -21.95 -3.65 4.00
CA TYR A 34 -21.66 -4.90 3.31
C TYR A 34 -22.96 -5.73 3.21
N GLN A 35 -23.50 -5.84 2.00
CA GLN A 35 -24.75 -6.57 1.76
C GLN A 35 -24.45 -7.96 1.22
N LEU A 36 -24.87 -8.98 1.97
CA LEU A 36 -24.91 -10.36 1.50
C LEU A 36 -26.27 -10.64 0.85
N LEU A 37 -26.28 -11.54 -0.11
CA LEU A 37 -27.55 -12.10 -0.59
C LEU A 37 -28.25 -12.86 0.55
N GLU A 38 -29.57 -12.78 0.61
CA GLU A 38 -30.39 -13.50 1.59
C GLU A 38 -29.99 -15.00 1.60
N ASP A 39 -29.94 -15.60 2.79
CA ASP A 39 -29.57 -17.00 3.03
C ASP A 39 -28.10 -17.39 2.76
N THR A 40 -27.19 -16.43 2.50
CA THR A 40 -25.77 -16.73 2.33
C THR A 40 -25.13 -17.10 3.67
N LYS A 41 -24.84 -18.39 3.89
CA LYS A 41 -24.06 -18.86 5.04
C LYS A 41 -22.58 -18.83 4.71
N LEU A 42 -21.81 -18.02 5.45
CA LEU A 42 -20.36 -17.92 5.33
C LEU A 42 -19.68 -18.70 6.46
N ASN A 43 -18.66 -19.48 6.13
CA ASN A 43 -17.80 -20.13 7.11
C ASN A 43 -16.73 -19.16 7.65
N GLY A 44 -16.27 -18.22 6.82
CA GLY A 44 -15.30 -17.20 7.18
C GLY A 44 -15.24 -16.07 6.18
N ILE A 45 -14.55 -14.99 6.52
CA ILE A 45 -14.40 -13.81 5.68
C ILE A 45 -12.91 -13.41 5.62
N ILE A 46 -12.37 -13.24 4.41
CA ILE A 46 -11.07 -12.61 4.18
C ILE A 46 -11.34 -11.14 3.83
N CYS A 47 -10.92 -10.26 4.73
CA CYS A 47 -11.08 -8.82 4.63
C CYS A 47 -9.86 -8.23 3.92
N ILE A 48 -9.99 -7.75 2.67
CA ILE A 48 -8.88 -7.25 1.85
C ILE A 48 -8.83 -5.73 1.92
N GLY A 49 -7.71 -5.17 2.36
CA GLY A 49 -7.48 -3.73 2.48
C GLY A 49 -7.71 -3.19 3.88
N LYS A 50 -7.89 -1.87 3.97
CA LYS A 50 -8.05 -1.17 5.26
C LYS A 50 -9.53 -1.00 5.61
N PHE A 51 -9.85 -1.17 6.88
CA PHE A 51 -11.20 -1.14 7.42
C PHE A 51 -11.27 -0.10 8.54
N THR A 52 -12.35 0.66 8.59
CA THR A 52 -12.70 1.50 9.75
C THR A 52 -13.23 0.62 10.89
N GLU A 53 -13.31 1.19 12.10
CA GLU A 53 -13.88 0.49 13.26
C GLU A 53 -15.31 0.02 12.99
N GLU A 54 -16.13 0.86 12.38
CA GLU A 54 -17.50 0.53 11.99
C GLU A 54 -17.55 -0.64 11.01
N GLU A 55 -16.67 -0.63 10.00
CA GLU A 55 -16.59 -1.73 9.02
C GLU A 55 -16.14 -3.05 9.65
N VAL A 56 -15.18 -3.01 10.57
CA VAL A 56 -14.77 -4.20 11.33
C VAL A 56 -15.94 -4.75 12.15
N ASN A 57 -16.70 -3.88 12.79
CA ASN A 57 -17.89 -4.28 13.55
C ASN A 57 -18.96 -4.91 12.62
N GLN A 58 -19.18 -4.35 11.43
CA GLN A 58 -20.11 -4.91 10.44
C GLN A 58 -19.70 -6.32 10.00
N VAL A 59 -18.44 -6.53 9.61
CA VAL A 59 -17.98 -7.87 9.15
C VAL A 59 -17.91 -8.87 10.30
N SER A 60 -17.61 -8.42 11.53
CA SER A 60 -17.59 -9.27 12.72
C SER A 60 -18.99 -9.74 13.13
N ALA A 61 -20.02 -8.96 12.84
CA ALA A 61 -21.41 -9.36 13.05
C ALA A 61 -21.86 -10.47 12.07
N ILE A 62 -21.20 -10.57 10.90
CA ILE A 62 -21.52 -11.59 9.89
C ILE A 62 -20.80 -12.91 10.20
N SER A 63 -19.54 -12.88 10.61
CA SER A 63 -18.76 -14.07 10.92
C SER A 63 -17.70 -13.77 12.00
N SER A 64 -17.49 -14.72 12.91
CA SER A 64 -16.37 -14.68 13.87
C SER A 64 -15.04 -15.12 13.25
N ASN A 65 -15.07 -15.81 12.11
CA ASN A 65 -13.87 -16.28 11.41
C ASN A 65 -13.41 -15.23 10.42
N LEU A 66 -12.58 -14.29 10.88
CA LEU A 66 -12.02 -13.22 10.08
C LEU A 66 -10.52 -13.38 9.91
N VAL A 67 -10.05 -13.13 8.70
CA VAL A 67 -8.63 -12.92 8.35
C VAL A 67 -8.50 -11.60 7.63
N PHE A 68 -7.68 -10.70 8.15
CA PHE A 68 -7.40 -9.42 7.51
C PHE A 68 -6.15 -9.53 6.62
N LEU A 69 -6.27 -9.10 5.38
CA LEU A 69 -5.20 -9.09 4.39
C LEU A 69 -4.86 -7.65 4.02
N ASP A 70 -3.60 -7.26 4.19
CA ASP A 70 -3.06 -5.90 4.07
C ASP A 70 -3.51 -4.93 5.18
N SER A 71 -4.08 -5.44 6.25
CA SER A 71 -4.42 -4.67 7.45
C SER A 71 -4.39 -5.54 8.69
N SER A 72 -4.49 -4.91 9.86
CA SER A 72 -4.61 -5.60 11.14
C SER A 72 -5.26 -4.67 12.15
N PRO A 73 -6.61 -4.60 12.18
CA PRO A 73 -7.33 -3.66 13.03
C PRO A 73 -7.16 -3.92 14.52
N ASN A 74 -6.99 -5.17 14.91
CA ASN A 74 -6.70 -5.56 16.29
C ASN A 74 -5.86 -6.85 16.30
N ASP A 75 -4.61 -6.72 16.77
CA ASP A 75 -3.63 -7.81 16.76
C ASP A 75 -3.92 -8.91 17.78
N GLU A 76 -4.72 -8.66 18.81
CA GLU A 76 -5.08 -9.64 19.83
C GLU A 76 -6.25 -10.53 19.39
N ILE A 77 -7.13 -10.02 18.54
CA ILE A 77 -8.43 -10.64 18.23
C ILE A 77 -8.44 -11.30 16.84
N TYR A 78 -7.93 -10.59 15.82
CA TYR A 78 -8.08 -11.02 14.43
C TYR A 78 -6.78 -11.55 13.83
N ASP A 79 -6.90 -12.58 13.03
CA ASP A 79 -5.80 -13.03 12.18
C ASP A 79 -5.48 -11.99 11.11
N GLY A 80 -4.22 -11.89 10.75
CA GLY A 80 -3.80 -10.92 9.75
C GLY A 80 -2.56 -11.33 8.97
N VAL A 81 -2.55 -10.92 7.71
CA VAL A 81 -1.40 -11.06 6.79
C VAL A 81 -1.03 -9.68 6.28
N LYS A 82 0.20 -9.26 6.47
CA LYS A 82 0.70 -7.94 6.08
C LYS A 82 2.07 -8.03 5.42
N THR A 83 2.37 -7.06 4.57
CA THR A 83 3.73 -6.79 4.10
C THR A 83 4.58 -6.17 5.22
N ASN A 84 5.87 -6.47 5.25
CA ASN A 84 6.84 -5.76 6.08
C ASN A 84 7.12 -4.36 5.50
N PHE A 85 6.22 -3.42 5.73
CA PHE A 85 6.35 -2.05 5.24
C PHE A 85 7.62 -1.36 5.74
N LYS A 86 8.01 -1.59 7.00
CA LYS A 86 9.23 -1.00 7.56
C LYS A 86 10.47 -1.39 6.77
N LEU A 87 10.61 -2.68 6.47
CA LEU A 87 11.72 -3.18 5.67
C LEU A 87 11.77 -2.48 4.31
N GLY A 88 10.67 -2.46 3.57
CA GLY A 88 10.61 -1.89 2.22
C GLY A 88 10.87 -0.38 2.20
N VAL A 89 10.25 0.37 3.10
CA VAL A 89 10.48 1.83 3.20
C VAL A 89 11.93 2.14 3.54
N PHE A 90 12.52 1.42 4.50
CA PHE A 90 13.90 1.61 4.88
C PHE A 90 14.88 1.23 3.75
N GLN A 91 14.59 0.18 2.98
CA GLN A 91 15.38 -0.16 1.79
C GLN A 91 15.35 0.97 0.75
N ALA A 92 14.17 1.51 0.45
CA ALA A 92 14.00 2.61 -0.49
C ALA A 92 14.74 3.89 -0.05
N LEU A 93 14.59 4.28 1.21
CA LEU A 93 15.22 5.50 1.74
C LEU A 93 16.74 5.35 1.91
N ASN A 94 17.22 4.16 2.31
CA ASN A 94 18.65 3.85 2.32
C ASN A 94 19.25 3.90 0.91
N TYR A 95 18.49 3.48 -0.11
CA TYR A 95 18.96 3.59 -1.49
C TYR A 95 19.07 5.04 -1.93
N PHE A 96 18.09 5.89 -1.63
CA PHE A 96 18.20 7.33 -1.91
C PHE A 96 19.41 7.96 -1.20
N THR A 97 19.60 7.72 0.08
CA THR A 97 20.76 8.29 0.81
C THR A 97 22.09 7.76 0.29
N LYS A 98 22.17 6.48 -0.11
CA LYS A 98 23.33 5.89 -0.78
C LYS A 98 23.63 6.54 -2.13
N MET A 99 22.60 7.01 -2.85
CA MET A 99 22.75 7.75 -4.11
C MET A 99 23.04 9.25 -3.89
N GLY A 100 23.20 9.71 -2.64
CA GLY A 100 23.55 11.07 -2.25
C GLY A 100 22.35 11.97 -1.96
N HIS A 101 21.11 11.48 -2.06
CA HIS A 101 19.94 12.31 -1.80
C HIS A 101 19.74 12.58 -0.30
N GLU A 102 19.64 13.86 0.06
CA GLU A 102 19.30 14.33 1.41
C GLU A 102 17.94 15.05 1.43
N LYS A 103 17.59 15.74 0.33
CA LYS A 103 16.28 16.37 0.16
C LYS A 103 15.31 15.34 -0.44
N ILE A 104 14.67 14.56 0.44
CA ILE A 104 13.79 13.47 0.05
C ILE A 104 12.37 13.82 0.51
N GLY A 105 11.42 13.79 -0.43
CA GLY A 105 10.01 14.02 -0.17
C GLY A 105 9.18 12.73 -0.20
N PHE A 106 7.96 12.84 0.28
CA PHE A 106 6.94 11.80 0.23
C PHE A 106 5.72 12.30 -0.54
N VAL A 107 5.15 11.44 -1.39
CA VAL A 107 3.86 11.69 -2.05
C VAL A 107 2.90 10.55 -1.74
N GLY A 108 1.81 10.86 -1.07
CA GLY A 108 0.81 9.86 -0.70
C GLY A 108 -0.20 10.41 0.30
N SER A 109 -1.12 9.57 0.74
CA SER A 109 -2.21 10.02 1.59
C SER A 109 -1.77 10.31 3.02
N GLU A 110 -1.89 11.56 3.42
CA GLU A 110 -1.73 12.02 4.79
C GLU A 110 -3.10 12.18 5.51
N LYS A 111 -4.13 12.60 4.78
CA LYS A 111 -5.46 12.94 5.31
C LYS A 111 -6.33 11.74 5.69
N THR A 112 -5.97 10.56 5.25
CA THR A 112 -6.76 9.33 5.45
C THR A 112 -6.99 8.96 6.92
N LEU A 113 -6.32 9.63 7.84
CA LEU A 113 -6.26 9.28 9.25
C LEU A 113 -7.33 9.86 10.12
N ASN A 114 -7.58 11.15 9.96
CA ASN A 114 -8.45 11.90 10.87
C ASN A 114 -9.89 11.94 10.36
N ASP A 115 -10.09 11.96 9.04
CA ASP A 115 -11.41 12.15 8.44
C ASP A 115 -12.18 10.83 8.25
N LEU A 116 -11.48 9.70 8.09
CA LEU A 116 -12.12 8.40 7.82
C LEU A 116 -12.17 7.46 9.03
N LYS A 117 -11.71 7.89 10.23
CA LYS A 117 -11.65 7.03 11.44
C LYS A 117 -10.99 5.66 11.17
N ILE A 118 -9.92 5.65 10.38
CA ILE A 118 -9.14 4.45 10.10
C ILE A 118 -8.26 4.15 11.31
N PHE A 119 -8.09 2.87 11.66
CA PHE A 119 -7.34 2.43 12.86
C PHE A 119 -5.85 2.78 12.87
N SER A 120 -5.23 3.12 11.74
CA SER A 120 -3.80 3.42 11.70
C SER A 120 -3.40 4.30 10.53
N LEU A 121 -2.35 5.08 10.74
CA LEU A 121 -1.56 5.77 9.73
C LEU A 121 -1.15 4.79 8.61
N ASP A 122 -1.04 5.26 7.38
CA ASP A 122 -0.40 4.47 6.35
C ASP A 122 1.02 4.11 6.81
N ASP A 123 1.30 2.82 6.88
CA ASP A 123 2.58 2.33 7.42
C ASP A 123 3.78 2.87 6.62
N ARG A 124 3.60 3.19 5.32
CA ARG A 124 4.66 3.78 4.49
C ARG A 124 5.01 5.19 4.93
N LEU A 125 4.02 6.04 5.19
CA LEU A 125 4.24 7.38 5.70
C LEU A 125 4.81 7.35 7.12
N LYS A 126 4.29 6.47 7.98
CA LYS A 126 4.79 6.27 9.34
C LYS A 126 6.28 5.95 9.34
N PHE A 127 6.70 4.96 8.55
CA PHE A 127 8.10 4.55 8.50
C PHE A 127 8.98 5.51 7.72
N PHE A 128 8.43 6.28 6.78
CA PHE A 128 9.10 7.42 6.18
C PHE A 128 9.45 8.48 7.25
N TYR A 129 8.48 8.88 8.08
CA TYR A 129 8.73 9.82 9.18
C TYR A 129 9.77 9.28 10.17
N GLU A 130 9.65 8.01 10.56
CA GLU A 130 10.60 7.37 11.49
C GLU A 130 12.03 7.48 10.94
N TYR A 131 12.25 7.06 9.70
CA TYR A 131 13.55 7.09 9.04
C TYR A 131 14.11 8.50 8.89
N MET A 132 13.31 9.42 8.34
CA MET A 132 13.77 10.78 8.04
C MET A 132 14.08 11.57 9.30
N LYS A 133 13.32 11.37 10.38
CA LYS A 133 13.62 11.98 11.68
C LYS A 133 14.87 11.39 12.31
N GLU A 134 15.05 10.06 12.28
CA GLU A 134 16.26 9.39 12.78
C GLU A 134 17.52 9.89 12.09
N LYS A 135 17.46 10.15 10.78
CA LYS A 135 18.57 10.69 9.97
C LYS A 135 18.74 12.21 10.06
N GLY A 136 17.83 12.94 10.70
CA GLY A 136 17.84 14.41 10.72
C GLY A 136 17.55 15.06 9.35
N LEU A 137 16.92 14.33 8.43
CA LEU A 137 16.62 14.76 7.06
C LEU A 137 15.14 15.15 6.85
N TYR A 138 14.32 15.05 7.88
CA TYR A 138 12.89 15.37 7.78
C TYR A 138 12.65 16.83 7.44
N ASN A 139 11.85 17.08 6.41
CA ASN A 139 11.37 18.41 6.03
C ASN A 139 9.89 18.32 5.65
N GLU A 140 9.04 18.99 6.44
CA GLU A 140 7.59 19.00 6.25
C GLU A 140 7.17 19.58 4.89
N GLN A 141 7.93 20.50 4.34
CA GLN A 141 7.65 21.10 3.02
C GLN A 141 7.71 20.09 1.86
N PHE A 142 8.35 18.94 2.08
CA PHE A 142 8.48 17.88 1.08
C PHE A 142 7.44 16.76 1.26
N ILE A 143 6.45 16.94 2.15
CA ILE A 143 5.32 16.04 2.29
C ILE A 143 4.20 16.54 1.40
N ILE A 144 3.81 15.73 0.42
CA ILE A 144 2.80 16.05 -0.59
C ILE A 144 1.62 15.12 -0.39
N ASP A 145 0.51 15.66 0.11
CA ASP A 145 -0.72 14.89 0.28
C ASP A 145 -1.33 14.54 -1.08
N SER A 146 -1.69 13.29 -1.26
CA SER A 146 -2.21 12.75 -2.51
C SER A 146 -3.20 11.62 -2.27
N GLU A 147 -4.29 11.61 -3.02
CA GLU A 147 -5.08 10.40 -3.18
C GLU A 147 -4.23 9.29 -3.81
N MET A 148 -4.48 8.03 -3.41
CA MET A 148 -3.71 6.84 -3.81
C MET A 148 -4.04 6.36 -5.24
N THR A 149 -4.14 7.30 -6.19
CA THR A 149 -4.55 7.07 -7.58
C THR A 149 -3.60 7.76 -8.56
N TYR A 150 -3.66 7.38 -9.85
CA TYR A 150 -2.92 8.05 -10.94
C TYR A 150 -3.23 9.57 -10.99
N ASP A 151 -4.52 9.90 -10.95
CA ASP A 151 -5.00 11.28 -11.01
C ASP A 151 -4.64 12.07 -9.75
N GLY A 152 -4.68 11.42 -8.58
CA GLY A 152 -4.22 11.99 -7.32
C GLY A 152 -2.76 12.41 -7.39
N GLY A 153 -1.86 11.51 -7.80
CA GLY A 153 -0.44 11.79 -7.98
C GLY A 153 -0.18 12.93 -8.97
N TYR A 154 -0.90 12.95 -10.10
CA TYR A 154 -0.78 14.01 -11.09
C TYR A 154 -1.23 15.38 -10.54
N ARG A 155 -2.40 15.44 -9.90
CA ARG A 155 -2.92 16.69 -9.35
C ARG A 155 -2.04 17.23 -8.22
N SER A 156 -1.65 16.37 -7.30
CA SER A 156 -0.87 16.78 -6.12
C SER A 156 0.49 17.37 -6.50
N ILE A 157 1.23 16.71 -7.42
CA ILE A 157 2.53 17.24 -7.87
C ILE A 157 2.36 18.53 -8.69
N SER A 158 1.34 18.61 -9.55
CA SER A 158 1.07 19.79 -10.35
C SER A 158 0.72 21.01 -9.49
N GLU A 159 -0.03 20.82 -8.40
CA GLU A 159 -0.35 21.86 -7.43
C GLU A 159 0.88 22.23 -6.60
N TYR A 160 1.66 21.25 -6.16
CA TYR A 160 2.90 21.48 -5.43
C TYR A 160 3.87 22.36 -6.23
N LEU A 161 4.06 22.08 -7.52
CA LEU A 161 4.93 22.84 -8.40
C LEU A 161 4.50 24.31 -8.60
N LYS A 162 3.20 24.56 -8.58
CA LYS A 162 2.65 25.95 -8.67
C LYS A 162 2.87 26.76 -7.40
N ASN A 163 2.84 26.09 -6.25
CA ASN A 163 2.83 26.77 -4.95
C ASN A 163 4.18 26.80 -4.23
N ASN A 164 5.13 25.92 -4.62
CA ASN A 164 6.40 25.77 -3.93
C ASN A 164 7.58 26.03 -4.87
N GLY A 165 8.49 26.91 -4.43
CA GLY A 165 9.65 27.32 -5.23
C GLY A 165 10.81 26.32 -5.30
N SER A 166 10.79 25.21 -4.55
CA SER A 166 11.88 24.23 -4.54
C SER A 166 11.38 22.80 -4.50
N LEU A 167 11.88 21.96 -5.42
CA LEU A 167 11.66 20.53 -5.42
C LEU A 167 12.68 19.81 -4.52
N PRO A 168 12.30 18.68 -3.86
CA PRO A 168 13.27 17.75 -3.34
C PRO A 168 14.04 17.09 -4.48
N THR A 169 15.22 16.52 -4.21
CA THR A 169 16.01 15.81 -5.22
C THR A 169 15.50 14.38 -5.47
N ALA A 170 14.69 13.86 -4.57
CA ALA A 170 14.08 12.55 -4.66
C ALA A 170 12.67 12.55 -4.05
N LEU A 171 11.76 11.75 -4.60
CA LEU A 171 10.41 11.52 -4.11
C LEU A 171 10.16 10.03 -3.87
N PHE A 172 9.70 9.69 -2.66
CA PHE A 172 9.15 8.38 -2.35
C PHE A 172 7.63 8.44 -2.52
N ALA A 173 7.13 7.79 -3.55
CA ALA A 173 5.70 7.69 -3.82
C ALA A 173 5.09 6.48 -3.09
N SER A 174 3.97 6.68 -2.44
CA SER A 174 3.31 5.69 -1.61
C SER A 174 2.86 4.43 -2.36
N ASN A 175 2.57 4.52 -3.66
CA ASN A 175 2.36 3.39 -4.56
C ASN A 175 2.73 3.74 -6.01
N ASP A 176 2.73 2.72 -6.88
CA ASP A 176 3.09 2.90 -8.29
C ASP A 176 2.09 3.79 -9.05
N ALA A 177 0.80 3.75 -8.71
CA ALA A 177 -0.20 4.59 -9.34
C ALA A 177 0.05 6.07 -9.08
N VAL A 178 0.35 6.43 -7.83
CA VAL A 178 0.77 7.79 -7.45
C VAL A 178 2.05 8.17 -8.19
N ALA A 179 3.07 7.27 -8.23
CA ALA A 179 4.33 7.55 -8.92
C ALA A 179 4.15 7.85 -10.41
N VAL A 180 3.29 7.09 -11.10
CA VAL A 180 2.97 7.33 -12.52
C VAL A 180 2.34 8.71 -12.72
N GLY A 181 1.39 9.08 -11.87
CA GLY A 181 0.78 10.41 -11.90
C GLY A 181 1.80 11.52 -11.64
N VAL A 182 2.70 11.34 -10.67
CA VAL A 182 3.78 12.27 -10.33
C VAL A 182 4.74 12.42 -11.52
N ILE A 183 5.18 11.31 -12.14
CA ILE A 183 6.06 11.35 -13.33
C ILE A 183 5.40 12.17 -14.44
N ARG A 184 4.13 11.94 -14.71
CA ARG A 184 3.37 12.67 -15.73
C ARG A 184 3.34 14.19 -15.43
N GLY A 185 3.00 14.59 -14.21
CA GLY A 185 2.94 15.99 -13.81
C GLY A 185 4.30 16.70 -13.86
N LEU A 186 5.37 16.01 -13.48
CA LEU A 186 6.75 16.50 -13.59
C LEU A 186 7.15 16.71 -15.06
N GLN A 187 6.87 15.74 -15.93
CA GLN A 187 7.19 15.83 -17.37
C GLN A 187 6.45 16.99 -18.05
N GLU A 188 5.16 17.20 -17.73
CA GLU A 188 4.41 18.35 -18.27
C GLU A 188 4.94 19.70 -17.77
N ALA A 189 5.54 19.74 -16.58
CA ALA A 189 6.23 20.92 -16.06
C ALA A 189 7.68 21.08 -16.55
N GLY A 190 8.16 20.17 -17.42
CA GLY A 190 9.49 20.23 -18.02
C GLY A 190 10.61 19.57 -17.21
N TYR A 191 10.27 18.81 -16.14
CA TYR A 191 11.24 18.04 -15.37
C TYR A 191 11.41 16.63 -15.92
N GLU A 192 12.64 16.13 -15.90
CA GLU A 192 12.99 14.78 -16.35
C GLU A 192 13.32 13.86 -15.17
N VAL A 193 12.72 12.66 -15.15
CA VAL A 193 13.07 11.59 -14.22
C VAL A 193 14.03 10.62 -14.91
N PRO A 194 15.17 10.27 -14.32
CA PRO A 194 15.72 10.68 -13.01
C PRO A 194 16.63 11.91 -13.06
N LYS A 195 16.76 12.58 -14.20
CA LYS A 195 17.77 13.64 -14.43
C LYS A 195 17.61 14.81 -13.45
N ASP A 196 16.41 15.30 -13.24
CA ASP A 196 16.12 16.43 -12.36
C ASP A 196 15.65 15.96 -10.99
N ILE A 197 14.88 14.87 -10.93
CA ILE A 197 14.33 14.31 -9.71
C ILE A 197 14.28 12.78 -9.77
N SER A 198 14.73 12.11 -8.73
CA SER A 198 14.67 10.65 -8.59
C SER A 198 13.34 10.20 -7.98
N ILE A 199 12.81 9.06 -8.39
CA ILE A 199 11.54 8.52 -7.85
C ILE A 199 11.70 7.05 -7.48
N ILE A 200 11.21 6.70 -6.28
CA ILE A 200 10.98 5.31 -5.86
C ILE A 200 9.51 5.17 -5.48
N ALA A 201 8.91 4.04 -5.84
CA ALA A 201 7.53 3.73 -5.49
C ALA A 201 7.40 2.47 -4.61
N PHE A 202 6.17 2.04 -4.41
CA PHE A 202 5.81 0.88 -3.60
C PHE A 202 4.72 0.06 -4.30
N ASN A 203 4.72 -1.24 -4.14
CA ASN A 203 3.91 -2.35 -4.63
C ASN A 203 4.56 -3.12 -5.78
N ASP A 204 5.31 -2.48 -6.67
CA ASP A 204 5.92 -3.07 -7.87
C ASP A 204 4.88 -3.77 -8.77
N THR A 205 3.77 -3.09 -9.03
CA THR A 205 2.76 -3.56 -9.97
C THR A 205 3.32 -3.56 -11.40
N ILE A 206 2.65 -4.27 -12.29
CA ILE A 206 3.11 -4.46 -13.67
C ILE A 206 3.44 -3.12 -14.39
N VAL A 207 2.76 -2.03 -14.03
CA VAL A 207 2.97 -0.71 -14.63
C VAL A 207 4.38 -0.18 -14.38
N SER A 208 5.02 -0.54 -13.27
CA SER A 208 6.35 -0.06 -12.90
C SER A 208 7.43 -0.41 -13.94
N GLN A 209 7.24 -1.51 -14.66
CA GLN A 209 8.16 -1.97 -15.71
C GLN A 209 8.00 -1.20 -17.02
N TYR A 210 6.83 -0.60 -17.24
CA TYR A 210 6.45 0.05 -18.50
C TYR A 210 6.39 1.57 -18.43
N THR A 211 6.75 2.17 -17.29
CA THR A 211 6.99 3.62 -17.21
C THR A 211 8.26 4.01 -17.97
N ASN A 212 8.39 5.28 -18.31
CA ASN A 212 9.62 5.82 -18.89
C ASN A 212 10.13 6.99 -18.03
N PRO A 213 11.26 6.77 -17.29
CA PRO A 213 12.03 5.53 -17.16
C PRO A 213 11.29 4.43 -16.39
N PRO A 214 11.72 3.15 -16.50
CA PRO A 214 11.19 2.06 -15.67
C PRO A 214 11.40 2.38 -14.19
N LEU A 215 10.34 2.16 -13.38
CA LEU A 215 10.24 2.64 -12.02
C LEU A 215 10.93 1.70 -11.02
N THR A 216 11.88 2.21 -10.26
CA THR A 216 12.43 1.58 -9.06
C THR A 216 11.33 1.51 -8.02
N SER A 217 11.04 0.32 -7.48
CA SER A 217 9.91 0.14 -6.58
C SER A 217 10.20 -0.93 -5.52
N VAL A 218 9.47 -0.85 -4.42
CA VAL A 218 9.43 -1.92 -3.41
C VAL A 218 8.39 -2.95 -3.84
N SER A 219 8.84 -4.16 -4.17
CA SER A 219 7.96 -5.27 -4.53
C SER A 219 7.33 -5.89 -3.30
N VAL A 220 6.00 -6.04 -3.33
CA VAL A 220 5.24 -6.82 -2.38
C VAL A 220 4.83 -8.14 -3.03
N HIS A 221 5.06 -9.24 -2.34
CA HIS A 221 4.79 -10.59 -2.88
C HIS A 221 3.29 -10.89 -2.84
N THR A 222 2.52 -10.20 -3.70
CA THR A 222 1.04 -10.20 -3.69
C THR A 222 0.45 -11.60 -3.84
N GLU A 223 1.06 -12.45 -4.68
CA GLU A 223 0.63 -13.84 -4.84
C GLU A 223 0.79 -14.61 -3.54
N TYR A 224 1.94 -14.48 -2.89
CA TYR A 224 2.21 -15.15 -1.62
C TYR A 224 1.34 -14.60 -0.47
N LEU A 225 1.08 -13.28 -0.44
CA LEU A 225 0.16 -12.67 0.53
C LEU A 225 -1.24 -13.29 0.44
N GLY A 226 -1.78 -13.43 -0.77
CA GLY A 226 -3.10 -14.03 -0.99
C GLY A 226 -3.14 -15.52 -0.65
N GLU A 227 -2.09 -16.28 -1.00
CA GLU A 227 -1.94 -17.69 -0.63
C GLU A 227 -1.97 -17.87 0.88
N VAL A 228 -1.11 -17.14 1.61
CA VAL A 228 -1.03 -17.19 3.07
C VAL A 228 -2.35 -16.80 3.74
N ALA A 229 -3.07 -15.82 3.20
CA ALA A 229 -4.37 -15.42 3.75
C ALA A 229 -5.42 -16.56 3.64
N VAL A 230 -5.43 -17.27 2.52
CA VAL A 230 -6.34 -18.43 2.34
C VAL A 230 -5.91 -19.59 3.23
N GLU A 231 -4.62 -19.87 3.35
CA GLU A 231 -4.11 -20.92 4.25
C GLU A 231 -4.46 -20.61 5.71
N LEU A 232 -4.30 -19.37 6.13
CA LEU A 232 -4.62 -18.92 7.47
C LEU A 232 -6.12 -19.05 7.77
N MET A 233 -6.99 -18.76 6.78
CA MET A 233 -8.44 -18.98 6.89
C MET A 233 -8.76 -20.47 7.00
N VAL A 234 -8.17 -21.33 6.17
CA VAL A 234 -8.38 -22.79 6.24
C VAL A 234 -7.92 -23.34 7.58
N GLU A 235 -6.75 -22.91 8.07
CA GLU A 235 -6.25 -23.28 9.40
C GLU A 235 -7.23 -22.87 10.49
N LYS A 236 -7.75 -21.63 10.43
CA LYS A 236 -8.72 -21.10 11.41
C LYS A 236 -10.02 -21.90 11.44
N LEU A 237 -10.51 -22.31 10.28
CA LEU A 237 -11.74 -23.10 10.16
C LEU A 237 -11.57 -24.57 10.58
N SER A 238 -10.34 -25.09 10.50
CA SER A 238 -10.05 -26.50 10.78
C SER A 238 -9.62 -26.77 12.23
N ASN A 239 -9.12 -25.73 12.92
CA ASN A 239 -8.53 -25.85 14.26
C ASN A 239 -9.20 -24.89 15.24
N ASP A 240 -9.55 -25.38 16.42
CA ASP A 240 -10.02 -24.54 17.53
C ASP A 240 -8.83 -23.79 18.17
N ARG A 241 -8.35 -22.78 17.46
CA ARG A 241 -7.18 -22.00 17.86
C ARG A 241 -7.58 -20.83 18.76
N ARG A 242 -7.00 -20.77 19.95
CA ARG A 242 -7.32 -19.76 20.97
C ARG A 242 -6.79 -18.35 20.60
N TYR A 243 -5.61 -18.26 19.97
CA TYR A 243 -4.92 -16.99 19.75
C TYR A 243 -4.95 -16.57 18.28
N ALA A 244 -5.03 -15.26 18.05
CA ALA A 244 -4.86 -14.68 16.74
C ALA A 244 -3.44 -14.91 16.21
N LYS A 245 -3.30 -15.03 14.90
CA LYS A 245 -2.03 -15.28 14.21
C LYS A 245 -1.74 -14.16 13.24
N LYS A 246 -0.50 -13.65 13.27
CA LYS A 246 -0.01 -12.63 12.35
C LYS A 246 1.08 -13.20 11.48
N VAL A 247 0.96 -12.98 10.18
CA VAL A 247 2.00 -13.31 9.22
C VAL A 247 2.50 -12.02 8.59
N ILE A 248 3.81 -11.76 8.71
CA ILE A 248 4.48 -10.61 8.14
C ILE A 248 5.36 -11.11 7.01
N VAL A 249 5.00 -10.74 5.78
CA VAL A 249 5.73 -11.13 4.56
C VAL A 249 6.79 -10.07 4.25
N PRO A 250 8.06 -10.43 4.04
CA PRO A 250 9.08 -9.46 3.65
C PRO A 250 8.77 -8.87 2.28
N SER A 251 9.26 -7.66 2.04
CA SER A 251 9.26 -7.01 0.74
C SER A 251 10.63 -7.14 0.06
N GLU A 252 10.68 -6.95 -1.25
CA GLU A 252 11.90 -6.95 -2.04
C GLU A 252 12.10 -5.58 -2.70
N PHE A 253 13.34 -5.09 -2.76
CA PHE A 253 13.66 -3.82 -3.39
C PHE A 253 14.16 -4.04 -4.82
N VAL A 254 13.41 -3.54 -5.80
CA VAL A 254 13.67 -3.73 -7.23
C VAL A 254 14.19 -2.43 -7.84
N ILE A 255 15.47 -2.43 -8.21
CA ILE A 255 16.14 -1.29 -8.81
C ILE A 255 15.91 -1.28 -10.33
N ARG A 256 15.48 -0.11 -10.87
CA ARG A 256 15.33 0.15 -12.30
C ARG A 256 15.94 1.50 -12.67
N GLY A 257 15.31 2.27 -13.56
CA GLY A 257 15.87 3.46 -14.16
C GLY A 257 15.45 4.81 -13.56
N SER A 258 14.60 4.85 -12.54
CA SER A 258 14.01 6.08 -12.03
C SER A 258 14.81 6.79 -10.93
N VAL A 259 16.00 6.31 -10.61
CA VAL A 259 16.90 6.92 -9.60
C VAL A 259 18.28 7.13 -10.21
N LYS A 260 18.85 8.31 -10.00
CA LYS A 260 20.25 8.64 -10.34
C LYS A 260 21.11 8.84 -9.09
N SER A 261 22.41 8.66 -9.21
CA SER A 261 23.38 9.16 -8.23
C SER A 261 23.61 10.66 -8.42
N ILE A 262 23.77 11.38 -7.30
CA ILE A 262 24.11 12.81 -7.27
C ILE A 262 25.42 13.08 -6.50
N ILE A 263 26.17 12.00 -6.19
CA ILE A 263 27.52 12.00 -5.65
C ILE A 263 28.50 11.59 -6.72
#